data_34940b8d8afe456c254d6a350791aabc
#
_entry.id   34940b8d8afe456c254d6a350791aabc
#
_cell.length_a   1.000
_cell.length_b   1.000
_cell.length_c   1.000
_cell.angle_alpha   90.00
_cell.angle_beta   90.00
_cell.angle_gamma   90.00
#
_symmetry.space_group_name_H-M   'P 1'
#
loop_
_entity.id
_entity.type
_entity.pdbx_description
1 polymer ?
#
loop_
_entity_poly.entity_id
_entity_poly.type
_entity_poly.pdbx_seq_one_letter_code
_entity_poly.pdbx_strand_id
1 'polypeptide(L)'
;MGIEFQMKAMSNSDIVRVLGRRFKEYRLAGNLTQEEVASQAGVGLVTLRNFENGKAYNITMTNFLALLRTVGQLEQMDEVLPEIPISPYVLEQIESKKPRRIRHAK
;
A
#
# COMPACT_ATOMS: atom_id res chain seq x y z
N MET A 1 20.18 2.80 9.55
CA MET A 1 19.61 2.80 9.74
C MET A 1 18.51 3.41 9.27
N GLY A 2 17.66 3.19 9.01
CA GLY A 2 16.54 3.65 8.40
C GLY A 2 16.16 5.05 8.63
N ILE A 3 16.97 5.68 9.30
CA ILE A 3 16.67 7.00 9.56
C ILE A 3 16.64 7.83 8.36
N GLU A 4 17.19 7.38 7.32
CA GLU A 4 17.23 8.21 6.18
C GLU A 4 15.91 8.27 5.52
N PHE A 5 14.97 7.38 5.84
CA PHE A 5 13.71 7.43 5.21
C PHE A 5 12.66 8.01 6.09
N GLN A 6 12.50 9.29 6.04
CA GLN A 6 11.43 9.94 6.75
C GLN A 6 10.36 10.24 5.74
N MET A 7 9.49 9.29 5.52
CA MET A 7 8.50 9.40 4.45
C MET A 7 7.61 10.62 4.58
N LYS A 8 7.33 11.06 5.78
CA LYS A 8 6.48 12.22 5.91
C LYS A 8 7.15 13.49 5.38
N ALA A 9 8.46 13.45 5.17
CA ALA A 9 9.17 14.58 4.60
C ALA A 9 9.34 14.45 3.10
N MET A 10 8.82 13.39 2.50
CA MET A 10 8.98 13.13 1.08
C MET A 10 7.71 13.47 0.33
N SER A 11 7.83 13.77 -0.95
CA SER A 11 6.65 13.96 -1.77
C SER A 11 5.94 12.62 -1.98
N ASN A 12 4.66 12.69 -2.32
CA ASN A 12 3.93 11.45 -2.58
C ASN A 12 4.55 10.65 -3.71
N SER A 13 4.98 11.31 -4.77
CA SER A 13 5.60 10.60 -5.89
C SER A 13 6.92 9.97 -5.49
N ASP A 14 7.67 10.61 -4.60
CA ASP A 14 8.91 10.00 -4.12
C ASP A 14 8.64 8.78 -3.27
N ILE A 15 7.58 8.81 -2.47
CA ILE A 15 7.21 7.64 -1.67
C ILE A 15 6.84 6.49 -2.59
N VAL A 16 6.06 6.75 -3.64
CA VAL A 16 5.67 5.70 -4.57
C VAL A 16 6.92 5.12 -5.25
N ARG A 17 7.89 5.99 -5.59
CA ARG A 17 9.11 5.53 -6.21
C ARG A 17 9.90 4.60 -5.28
N VAL A 18 9.96 4.94 -4.00
CA VAL A 18 10.62 4.09 -3.01
C VAL A 18 9.91 2.75 -2.90
N LEU A 19 8.58 2.77 -2.88
CA LEU A 19 7.82 1.53 -2.76
C LEU A 19 8.02 0.65 -3.99
N GLY A 20 8.09 1.24 -5.18
CA GLY A 20 8.34 0.46 -6.39
C GLY A 20 9.69 -0.22 -6.36
N ARG A 21 10.72 0.50 -5.89
CA ARG A 21 12.04 -0.09 -5.78
C ARG A 21 12.06 -1.20 -4.74
N ARG A 22 11.42 -1.00 -3.60
CA ARG A 22 11.37 -2.03 -2.58
C ARG A 22 10.60 -3.25 -3.08
N PHE A 23 9.53 -3.01 -3.84
CA PHE A 23 8.78 -4.14 -4.38
C PHE A 23 9.66 -4.98 -5.29
N LYS A 24 10.48 -4.32 -6.13
CA LYS A 24 11.38 -5.06 -6.99
C LYS A 24 12.31 -5.94 -6.18
N GLU A 25 12.81 -5.44 -5.06
CA GLU A 25 13.69 -6.23 -4.21
C GLU A 25 12.99 -7.45 -3.65
N TYR A 26 11.74 -7.29 -3.21
CA TYR A 26 10.97 -8.44 -2.73
C TYR A 26 10.74 -9.44 -3.85
N ARG A 27 10.43 -8.95 -5.04
CA ARG A 27 10.20 -9.84 -6.17
C ARG A 27 11.45 -10.65 -6.47
N LEU A 28 12.61 -9.98 -6.52
CA LEU A 28 13.85 -10.67 -6.81
C LEU A 28 14.23 -11.63 -5.69
N ALA A 29 13.99 -11.24 -4.45
CA ALA A 29 14.26 -12.13 -3.32
C ALA A 29 13.41 -13.39 -3.39
N GLY A 30 12.21 -13.29 -3.96
CA GLY A 30 11.36 -14.45 -4.14
C GLY A 30 11.63 -15.21 -5.41
N ASN A 31 12.64 -14.76 -6.17
CA ASN A 31 13.04 -15.44 -7.40
C ASN A 31 11.90 -15.43 -8.43
N LEU A 32 11.17 -14.35 -8.52
CA LEU A 32 10.04 -14.21 -9.44
C LEU A 32 10.39 -13.25 -10.57
N THR A 33 9.91 -13.57 -11.77
CA THR A 33 10.08 -12.65 -12.89
C THR A 33 8.96 -11.64 -12.90
N GLN A 34 9.15 -10.55 -13.64
CA GLN A 34 8.11 -9.56 -13.79
C GLN A 34 6.88 -10.17 -14.45
N GLU A 35 7.08 -11.04 -15.43
CA GLU A 35 5.97 -11.69 -16.10
C GLU A 35 5.16 -12.55 -15.15
N GLU A 36 5.84 -13.28 -14.29
CA GLU A 36 5.13 -14.13 -13.32
C GLU A 36 4.30 -13.28 -12.36
N VAL A 37 4.89 -12.22 -11.85
CA VAL A 37 4.17 -11.38 -10.90
C VAL A 37 3.01 -10.68 -11.57
N ALA A 38 3.23 -10.13 -12.76
CA ALA A 38 2.16 -9.44 -13.47
C ALA A 38 0.99 -10.38 -13.74
N SER A 39 1.31 -11.60 -14.14
CA SER A 39 0.27 -12.59 -14.42
C SER A 39 -0.49 -12.97 -13.15
N GLN A 40 0.23 -13.24 -12.07
CA GLN A 40 -0.42 -13.64 -10.83
C GLN A 40 -1.27 -12.51 -10.25
N ALA A 41 -0.80 -11.29 -10.36
CA ALA A 41 -1.51 -10.16 -9.79
C ALA A 41 -2.64 -9.65 -10.68
N GLY A 42 -2.66 -10.04 -11.95
CA GLY A 42 -3.61 -9.48 -12.88
C GLY A 42 -3.31 -8.03 -13.18
N VAL A 43 -2.03 -7.64 -13.12
CA VAL A 43 -1.60 -6.27 -13.38
C VAL A 43 -0.81 -6.28 -14.68
N GLY A 44 -1.00 -5.25 -15.50
CA GLY A 44 -0.28 -5.19 -16.77
C GLY A 44 1.22 -5.17 -16.58
N LEU A 45 1.94 -5.82 -17.47
CA LEU A 45 3.39 -5.89 -17.35
C LEU A 45 4.03 -4.51 -17.43
N VAL A 46 3.51 -3.65 -18.29
CA VAL A 46 4.07 -2.30 -18.42
C VAL A 46 3.82 -1.51 -17.13
N THR A 47 2.64 -1.69 -16.52
CA THR A 47 2.34 -1.04 -15.26
C THR A 47 3.33 -1.48 -14.18
N LEU A 48 3.61 -2.78 -14.12
CA LEU A 48 4.56 -3.28 -13.13
C LEU A 48 5.96 -2.73 -13.39
N ARG A 49 6.39 -2.76 -14.65
CA ARG A 49 7.72 -2.25 -14.97
C ARG A 49 7.86 -0.79 -14.60
N ASN A 50 6.86 0.02 -14.91
CA ASN A 50 6.92 1.43 -14.59
C ASN A 50 6.94 1.65 -13.08
N PHE A 51 6.18 0.85 -12.34
CA PHE A 51 6.18 0.97 -10.89
C PHE A 51 7.57 0.68 -10.33
N GLU A 52 8.19 -0.40 -10.78
CA GLU A 52 9.51 -0.78 -10.28
C GLU A 52 10.59 0.21 -10.70
N ASN A 53 10.39 0.87 -11.83
CA ASN A 53 11.37 1.83 -12.33
C ASN A 53 11.11 3.26 -11.86
N GLY A 54 10.13 3.45 -10.99
CA GLY A 54 9.86 4.77 -10.45
C GLY A 54 9.14 5.70 -11.39
N LYS A 55 8.41 5.16 -12.36
CA LYS A 55 7.69 5.97 -13.32
C LYS A 55 6.18 5.94 -13.19
N ALA A 56 5.66 5.12 -12.28
CA ALA A 56 4.22 5.00 -12.11
C ALA A 56 3.82 5.65 -10.81
N TYR A 57 3.70 6.96 -10.83
CA TYR A 57 3.35 7.68 -9.61
C TYR A 57 1.89 7.52 -9.24
N ASN A 58 1.09 6.98 -10.14
CA ASN A 58 -0.35 6.89 -9.93
C ASN A 58 -0.85 5.45 -9.93
N ILE A 59 -0.02 4.52 -9.49
CA ILE A 59 -0.48 3.14 -9.39
C ILE A 59 -1.69 3.10 -8.49
N THR A 60 -2.70 2.34 -8.86
CA THR A 60 -3.90 2.27 -8.05
C THR A 60 -3.66 1.46 -6.80
N MET A 61 -4.43 1.73 -5.77
CA MET A 61 -4.32 0.96 -4.54
C MET A 61 -4.65 -0.51 -4.81
N THR A 62 -5.65 -0.79 -5.63
CA THR A 62 -6.02 -2.16 -5.93
C THR A 62 -4.87 -2.91 -6.59
N ASN A 63 -4.18 -2.28 -7.53
CA ASN A 63 -3.04 -2.92 -8.15
C ASN A 63 -1.91 -3.13 -7.17
N PHE A 64 -1.67 -2.15 -6.31
CA PHE A 64 -0.62 -2.28 -5.32
C PHE A 64 -0.90 -3.45 -4.37
N LEU A 65 -2.15 -3.59 -3.92
CA LEU A 65 -2.50 -4.70 -3.05
C LEU A 65 -2.32 -6.05 -3.75
N ALA A 66 -2.70 -6.12 -5.04
CA ALA A 66 -2.53 -7.35 -5.79
C ALA A 66 -1.04 -7.72 -5.91
N LEU A 67 -0.19 -6.71 -6.10
CA LEU A 67 1.24 -6.97 -6.17
C LEU A 67 1.79 -7.45 -4.83
N LEU A 68 1.35 -6.85 -3.73
CA LEU A 68 1.82 -7.29 -2.41
C LEU A 68 1.49 -8.75 -2.15
N ARG A 69 0.34 -9.22 -2.64
CA ARG A 69 -0.01 -10.62 -2.44
C ARG A 69 0.99 -11.55 -3.11
N THR A 70 1.52 -11.16 -4.27
CA THR A 70 2.42 -12.05 -5.00
C THR A 70 3.74 -12.27 -4.29
N VAL A 71 4.14 -11.32 -3.43
CA VAL A 71 5.40 -11.44 -2.72
C VAL A 71 5.20 -11.71 -1.23
N GLY A 72 3.96 -12.03 -0.83
CA GLY A 72 3.70 -12.41 0.56
C GLY A 72 3.78 -11.28 1.54
N GLN A 73 3.50 -10.07 1.12
CA GLN A 73 3.62 -8.91 1.99
C GLN A 73 2.30 -8.19 2.23
N LEU A 74 1.18 -8.81 1.90
CA LEU A 74 -0.09 -8.11 2.06
C LEU A 74 -0.39 -7.78 3.50
N GLU A 75 0.06 -8.62 4.44
CA GLU A 75 -0.25 -8.35 5.84
C GLU A 75 0.39 -7.07 6.35
N GLN A 76 1.35 -6.52 5.64
CA GLN A 76 1.92 -5.23 6.03
C GLN A 76 0.88 -4.12 5.98
N MET A 77 -0.21 -4.34 5.26
CA MET A 77 -1.26 -3.33 5.18
C MET A 77 -1.96 -3.13 6.51
N ASP A 78 -1.90 -4.10 7.41
CA ASP A 78 -2.46 -3.93 8.73
C ASP A 78 -1.78 -2.81 9.49
N GLU A 79 -0.52 -2.52 9.13
CA GLU A 79 0.22 -1.47 9.80
C GLU A 79 0.10 -0.13 9.10
N VAL A 80 -0.45 -0.11 7.90
CA VAL A 80 -0.56 1.13 7.14
C VAL A 80 -1.59 2.06 7.76
N LEU A 81 -2.70 1.50 8.20
CA LEU A 81 -3.74 2.30 8.83
C LEU A 81 -4.42 1.39 9.85
N PRO A 82 -3.77 1.18 10.98
CA PRO A 82 -4.30 0.23 11.96
C PRO A 82 -5.57 0.74 12.62
N GLU A 83 -6.30 -0.17 13.19
CA GLU A 83 -7.50 0.21 13.92
C GLU A 83 -7.12 1.06 15.10
N ILE A 84 -7.99 1.98 15.43
CA ILE A 84 -7.73 2.88 16.55
C ILE A 84 -7.79 2.08 17.85
N PRO A 85 -6.70 2.01 18.60
CA PRO A 85 -6.65 1.20 19.81
C PRO A 85 -7.22 1.95 21.02
N ILE A 86 -8.53 2.15 21.04
CA ILE A 86 -9.13 2.90 22.11
C ILE A 86 -10.11 2.02 22.89
N SER A 87 -10.35 2.41 24.13
CA SER A 87 -11.26 1.67 24.99
C SER A 87 -12.70 1.81 24.48
N PRO A 88 -13.57 0.90 24.87
CA PRO A 88 -14.97 1.00 24.47
C PRO A 88 -15.61 2.32 24.90
N TYR A 89 -15.21 2.83 26.06
CA TYR A 89 -15.75 4.09 26.53
C TYR A 89 -15.38 5.23 25.58
N VAL A 90 -14.14 5.30 25.19
CA VAL A 90 -13.69 6.37 24.29
C VAL A 90 -14.33 6.18 22.93
N LEU A 91 -14.47 4.94 22.48
CA LEU A 91 -15.09 4.68 21.21
C LEU A 91 -16.53 5.16 21.20
N GLU A 92 -17.23 4.93 22.29
CA GLU A 92 -18.60 5.37 22.39
C GLU A 92 -18.70 6.88 22.30
N GLN A 93 -17.78 7.59 22.91
CA GLN A 93 -17.80 9.04 22.84
C GLN A 93 -17.54 9.53 21.41
N ILE A 94 -16.65 8.88 20.70
CA ILE A 94 -16.39 9.23 19.32
C ILE A 94 -17.62 8.99 18.49
N GLU A 95 -18.28 7.86 18.68
CA GLU A 95 -19.45 7.53 17.91
C GLU A 95 -20.57 8.54 18.15
N SER A 96 -20.75 8.97 19.36
CA SER A 96 -21.82 9.89 19.66
C SER A 96 -21.59 11.26 19.04
N LYS A 97 -20.36 11.57 18.66
CA LYS A 97 -20.07 12.85 18.05
C LYS A 97 -20.03 12.80 16.54
N LYS A 98 -20.23 11.63 15.97
CA LYS A 98 -20.18 11.55 14.52
C LYS A 98 -21.43 12.14 13.91
N PRO A 99 -21.30 12.73 12.72
CA PRO A 99 -22.47 13.23 12.03
C PRO A 99 -23.40 12.10 11.66
N ARG A 100 -24.67 12.29 11.89
CA ARG A 100 -25.52 11.21 11.62
C ARG A 100 -25.81 10.98 10.20
N ARG A 101 -25.71 11.96 9.36
CA ARG A 101 -26.03 11.76 8.01
C ARG A 101 -25.18 10.81 7.30
N ILE A 102 -24.11 10.40 7.87
CA ILE A 102 -23.24 9.51 7.22
C ILE A 102 -23.91 8.25 6.90
N ARG A 103 -24.88 7.88 7.66
CA ARG A 103 -25.40 6.64 7.42
C ARG A 103 -26.04 6.48 6.13
N HIS A 104 -26.41 7.49 5.44
CA HIS A 104 -27.05 7.24 4.31
C HIS A 104 -26.25 6.86 3.25
N ALA A 105 -25.23 6.77 3.46
CA ALA A 105 -24.53 6.27 2.35
C ALA A 105 -25.10 4.98 1.97
N LYS A 106 -25.92 4.75 1.97
CA LYS A 106 -26.37 3.77 1.50
C LYS A 106 -26.80 3.57 0.92
#